data_1cde0beb890f73397b21aeeed0915c0a
#
_entry.id   1cde0beb890f73397b21aeeed0915c0a
#
_cell.length_a   1.000
_cell.length_b   1.000
_cell.length_c   1.000
_cell.angle_alpha   90.00
_cell.angle_beta   90.00
_cell.angle_gamma   90.00
#
_symmetry.space_group_name_H-M   'P 1'
#
loop_
_entity.id
_entity.type
_entity.pdbx_description
1 polymer ?
#
loop_
_entity_poly.entity_id
_entity_poly.type
_entity_poly.pdbx_seq_one_letter_code
_entity_poly.pdbx_strand_id
1 'polypeptide(L)'
;MPLRLVLADDAALIRQALAELLQRAGVQVVAQAGNAPSLLRAVEDHQPDIAIVDIRMPPTQTTEGIRAALQIRERFPATGILLLSTHTEVDEAVELFSATANGVGYLLKDSVSDLDELTGALTRISQGGTVFDPKLVAELLGRARRADPLDVLTPENARWSGSWPKGNQTPGSPRPCG
;
A
#
# COMPACT_ATOMS: atom_id res chain seq x y z
N MET A 1 21.19 4.30 17.32
CA MET A 1 20.82 5.69 17.04
C MET A 1 19.28 5.79 16.97
N PRO A 2 18.69 6.85 17.47
CA PRO A 2 17.25 7.02 17.36
C PRO A 2 16.83 7.14 15.88
N LEU A 3 15.70 6.56 15.53
CA LEU A 3 15.13 6.63 14.20
C LEU A 3 14.77 8.08 13.87
N ARG A 4 15.28 8.62 12.77
CA ARG A 4 15.04 10.00 12.32
C ARG A 4 13.85 10.04 11.38
N LEU A 5 12.89 10.90 11.65
CA LEU A 5 11.60 10.91 10.99
C LEU A 5 11.18 12.33 10.58
N VAL A 6 10.65 12.46 9.37
CA VAL A 6 9.85 13.62 8.93
C VAL A 6 8.38 13.24 8.93
N LEU A 7 7.54 14.11 9.49
CA LEU A 7 6.09 13.90 9.59
C LEU A 7 5.35 14.95 8.75
N ALA A 8 4.52 14.48 7.82
CA ALA A 8 3.68 15.33 6.98
C ALA A 8 2.19 15.00 7.15
N ASP A 9 1.43 16.00 7.57
CA ASP A 9 -0.02 15.95 7.74
C ASP A 9 -0.53 17.39 7.69
N ASP A 10 -1.62 17.67 7.00
CA ASP A 10 -2.18 19.03 6.90
C ASP A 10 -2.89 19.46 8.19
N ALA A 11 -3.44 18.52 8.95
CA ALA A 11 -4.07 18.76 10.22
C ALA A 11 -3.03 19.04 11.32
N ALA A 12 -2.76 20.30 11.60
CA ALA A 12 -1.70 20.75 12.53
C ALA A 12 -1.81 20.08 13.92
N LEU A 13 -3.03 19.90 14.43
CA LEU A 13 -3.25 19.28 15.73
C LEU A 13 -2.86 17.80 15.74
N ILE A 14 -3.28 17.06 14.70
CA ILE A 14 -2.94 15.64 14.55
C ILE A 14 -1.44 15.47 14.38
N ARG A 15 -0.84 16.29 13.53
CA ARG A 15 0.62 16.30 13.29
C ARG A 15 1.40 16.54 14.57
N GLN A 16 1.00 17.54 15.37
CA GLN A 16 1.67 17.85 16.63
C GLN A 16 1.52 16.71 17.65
N ALA A 17 0.30 16.21 17.83
CA ALA A 17 0.04 15.10 18.75
C ALA A 17 0.83 13.84 18.39
N LEU A 18 0.86 13.49 17.12
CA LEU A 18 1.62 12.32 16.61
C LEU A 18 3.12 12.53 16.80
N ALA A 19 3.64 13.73 16.54
CA ALA A 19 5.05 14.04 16.76
C ALA A 19 5.44 13.89 18.25
N GLU A 20 4.62 14.37 19.17
CA GLU A 20 4.87 14.23 20.61
C GLU A 20 4.84 12.75 21.06
N LEU A 21 3.89 11.96 20.55
CA LEU A 21 3.81 10.53 20.86
C LEU A 21 5.05 9.78 20.36
N LEU A 22 5.48 10.02 19.13
CA LEU A 22 6.67 9.42 18.54
C LEU A 22 7.95 9.81 19.29
N GLN A 23 8.08 11.07 19.69
CA GLN A 23 9.22 11.51 20.50
C GLN A 23 9.28 10.82 21.86
N ARG A 24 8.14 10.62 22.52
CA ARG A 24 8.06 9.85 23.78
C ARG A 24 8.48 8.39 23.59
N ALA A 25 8.25 7.82 22.41
CA ALA A 25 8.69 6.48 22.05
C ALA A 25 10.16 6.40 21.60
N GLY A 26 10.90 7.50 21.69
CA GLY A 26 12.33 7.54 21.33
C GLY A 26 12.62 7.75 19.85
N VAL A 27 11.62 8.08 19.03
CA VAL A 27 11.78 8.46 17.63
C VAL A 27 12.12 9.94 17.53
N GLN A 28 13.14 10.29 16.75
CA GLN A 28 13.54 11.68 16.55
C GLN A 28 12.76 12.31 15.38
N VAL A 29 11.74 13.08 15.66
CA VAL A 29 11.04 13.87 14.65
C VAL A 29 11.91 15.08 14.29
N VAL A 30 12.58 15.03 13.14
CA VAL A 30 13.56 16.06 12.71
C VAL A 30 12.89 17.25 12.01
N ALA A 31 11.73 17.03 11.40
CA ALA A 31 10.92 18.10 10.80
C ALA A 31 9.45 17.70 10.68
N GLN A 32 8.60 18.72 10.55
CA GLN A 32 7.17 18.58 10.32
C GLN A 32 6.77 19.42 9.10
N ALA A 33 5.84 18.88 8.29
CA ALA A 33 5.36 19.51 7.07
C ALA A 33 3.82 19.51 7.03
N GLY A 34 3.21 20.56 6.53
CA GLY A 34 1.76 20.66 6.35
C GLY A 34 1.29 20.52 4.90
N ASN A 35 2.20 20.28 3.97
CA ASN A 35 1.93 20.13 2.54
C ASN A 35 3.08 19.42 1.83
N ALA A 36 2.84 18.96 0.60
CA ALA A 36 3.81 18.22 -0.19
C ALA A 36 5.11 18.99 -0.48
N PRO A 37 5.11 20.28 -0.87
CA PRO A 37 6.36 21.02 -1.09
C PRO A 37 7.24 21.15 0.16
N SER A 38 6.65 21.39 1.33
CA SER A 38 7.40 21.47 2.59
C SER A 38 7.92 20.11 3.03
N LEU A 39 7.19 19.02 2.76
CA LEU A 39 7.66 17.66 2.98
C LEU A 39 8.91 17.36 2.14
N LEU A 40 8.88 17.64 0.85
CA LEU A 40 10.01 17.36 -0.05
C LEU A 40 11.27 18.13 0.38
N ARG A 41 11.14 19.40 0.77
CA ARG A 41 12.25 20.18 1.32
C ARG A 41 12.78 19.60 2.63
N ALA A 42 11.87 19.21 3.55
CA ALA A 42 12.27 18.63 4.82
C ALA A 42 13.05 17.31 4.63
N VAL A 43 12.65 16.47 3.68
CA VAL A 43 13.37 15.23 3.36
C VAL A 43 14.75 15.54 2.75
N GLU A 44 14.83 16.51 1.84
CA GLU A 44 16.09 16.94 1.22
C GLU A 44 17.09 17.50 2.26
N ASP A 45 16.62 18.36 3.16
CA ASP A 45 17.46 19.03 4.16
C ASP A 45 17.92 18.08 5.27
N HIS A 46 17.04 17.16 5.70
CA HIS A 46 17.30 16.32 6.86
C HIS A 46 17.69 14.88 6.55
N GLN A 47 17.42 14.39 5.34
CA GLN A 47 17.66 13.00 4.91
C GLN A 47 17.27 11.99 6.02
N PRO A 48 15.97 11.92 6.36
CA PRO A 48 15.48 11.08 7.43
C PRO A 48 15.51 9.59 7.04
N ASP A 49 15.47 8.72 8.05
CA ASP A 49 15.31 7.28 7.82
C ASP A 49 13.92 6.95 7.28
N ILE A 50 12.90 7.73 7.73
CA ILE A 50 11.49 7.54 7.33
C ILE A 50 10.80 8.89 7.16
N ALA A 51 9.88 8.94 6.20
CA ALA A 51 8.85 9.96 6.10
C ALA A 51 7.47 9.34 6.36
N ILE A 52 6.74 9.85 7.35
CA ILE A 52 5.30 9.60 7.50
C ILE A 52 4.57 10.66 6.69
N VAL A 53 3.66 10.22 5.83
CA VAL A 53 3.01 11.08 4.85
C VAL A 53 1.50 10.83 4.86
N ASP A 54 0.72 11.87 5.18
CA ASP A 54 -0.71 11.85 4.92
C ASP A 54 -0.97 11.86 3.42
N ILE A 55 -1.90 11.02 2.96
CA ILE A 55 -2.24 10.92 1.54
C ILE A 55 -2.88 12.21 1.07
N ARG A 56 -3.80 12.77 1.86
CA ARG A 56 -4.58 13.96 1.50
C ARG A 56 -3.97 15.22 2.08
N MET A 57 -3.24 15.94 1.27
CA MET A 57 -2.64 17.22 1.64
C MET A 57 -3.00 18.33 0.64
N PRO A 58 -2.92 19.62 1.03
CA PRO A 58 -3.08 20.72 0.10
C PRO A 58 -2.08 20.65 -1.08
N PRO A 59 -2.42 21.21 -2.26
CA PRO A 59 -3.55 22.10 -2.51
C PRO A 59 -4.89 21.40 -2.85
N THR A 60 -4.88 20.17 -3.39
CA THR A 60 -6.12 19.55 -3.90
C THR A 60 -6.79 18.61 -2.91
N GLN A 61 -6.09 18.23 -1.82
CA GLN A 61 -6.60 17.29 -0.81
C GLN A 61 -6.94 15.92 -1.40
N THR A 62 -6.22 15.50 -2.45
CA THR A 62 -6.45 14.21 -3.13
C THR A 62 -5.27 13.26 -2.97
N THR A 63 -4.29 13.30 -3.86
CA THR A 63 -3.18 12.35 -3.96
C THR A 63 -1.80 13.00 -3.80
N GLU A 64 -1.75 14.23 -3.29
CA GLU A 64 -0.49 14.98 -3.15
C GLU A 64 0.53 14.25 -2.29
N GLY A 65 0.09 13.58 -1.23
CA GLY A 65 0.96 12.79 -0.36
C GLY A 65 1.62 11.64 -1.11
N ILE A 66 0.87 10.95 -1.96
CA ILE A 66 1.39 9.83 -2.76
C ILE A 66 2.38 10.33 -3.80
N ARG A 67 2.06 11.42 -4.50
CA ARG A 67 2.98 12.03 -5.48
C ARG A 67 4.28 12.45 -4.81
N ALA A 68 4.20 13.06 -3.62
CA ALA A 68 5.37 13.40 -2.84
C ALA A 68 6.15 12.14 -2.41
N ALA A 69 5.47 11.09 -1.97
CA ALA A 69 6.07 9.82 -1.61
C ALA A 69 6.82 9.18 -2.78
N LEU A 70 6.24 9.16 -3.98
CA LEU A 70 6.89 8.69 -5.20
C LEU A 70 8.15 9.49 -5.53
N GLN A 71 8.08 10.83 -5.47
CA GLN A 71 9.25 11.69 -5.69
C GLN A 71 10.34 11.46 -4.63
N ILE A 72 9.98 11.24 -3.36
CA ILE A 72 10.94 10.92 -2.31
C ILE A 72 11.63 9.59 -2.64
N ARG A 73 10.89 8.56 -3.04
CA ARG A 73 11.47 7.26 -3.38
C ARG A 73 12.41 7.32 -4.58
N GLU A 74 12.08 8.14 -5.57
CA GLU A 74 12.93 8.34 -6.75
C GLU A 74 14.22 9.07 -6.39
N ARG A 75 14.13 10.16 -5.61
CA ARG A 75 15.28 11.03 -5.29
C ARG A 75 16.08 10.54 -4.07
N PHE A 76 15.42 9.93 -3.10
CA PHE A 76 15.97 9.49 -1.80
C PHE A 76 15.60 8.02 -1.51
N PRO A 77 16.14 7.05 -2.26
CA PRO A 77 15.74 5.65 -2.15
C PRO A 77 16.04 5.01 -0.78
N ALA A 78 16.92 5.61 0.02
CA ALA A 78 17.22 5.17 1.38
C ALA A 78 16.13 5.57 2.40
N THR A 79 15.30 6.57 2.08
CA THR A 79 14.22 7.02 2.97
C THR A 79 13.01 6.10 2.84
N GLY A 80 12.61 5.45 3.94
CA GLY A 80 11.38 4.67 4.01
C GLY A 80 10.15 5.59 3.98
N ILE A 81 9.03 5.08 3.50
CA ILE A 81 7.76 5.80 3.42
C ILE A 81 6.69 5.06 4.21
N LEU A 82 6.01 5.76 5.11
CA LEU A 82 4.75 5.29 5.70
C LEU A 82 3.62 6.22 5.28
N LEU A 83 2.70 5.73 4.47
CA LEU A 83 1.47 6.44 4.15
C LEU A 83 0.47 6.30 5.29
N LEU A 84 -0.15 7.40 5.68
CA LEU A 84 -1.30 7.43 6.59
C LEU A 84 -2.54 7.89 5.84
N SER A 85 -3.65 7.19 6.03
CA SER A 85 -4.94 7.57 5.45
C SER A 85 -6.07 7.47 6.45
N THR A 86 -7.09 8.29 6.31
CA THR A 86 -8.35 8.17 7.06
C THR A 86 -9.29 7.11 6.47
N HIS A 87 -9.08 6.75 5.22
CA HIS A 87 -9.91 5.78 4.49
C HIS A 87 -9.01 4.79 3.74
N THR A 88 -9.59 3.64 3.38
CA THR A 88 -8.90 2.66 2.54
C THR A 88 -8.86 3.17 1.10
N GLU A 89 -7.72 3.69 0.68
CA GLU A 89 -7.47 4.20 -0.66
C GLU A 89 -6.61 3.19 -1.41
N VAL A 90 -7.29 2.17 -1.97
CA VAL A 90 -6.63 0.99 -2.57
C VAL A 90 -5.84 1.35 -3.82
N ASP A 91 -6.41 2.18 -4.69
CA ASP A 91 -5.81 2.50 -5.99
C ASP A 91 -4.51 3.29 -5.80
N GLU A 92 -4.52 4.22 -4.86
CA GLU A 92 -3.38 5.03 -4.45
C GLU A 92 -2.28 4.19 -3.79
N ALA A 93 -2.69 3.26 -2.91
CA ALA A 93 -1.75 2.33 -2.30
C ALA A 93 -1.07 1.46 -3.35
N VAL A 94 -1.83 0.91 -4.31
CA VAL A 94 -1.32 0.09 -5.41
C VAL A 94 -0.32 0.87 -6.27
N GLU A 95 -0.58 2.14 -6.56
CA GLU A 95 0.35 2.99 -7.33
C GLU A 95 1.73 3.05 -6.66
N LEU A 96 1.79 3.35 -5.34
CA LEU A 96 3.05 3.42 -4.62
C LEU A 96 3.75 2.07 -4.55
N PHE A 97 3.01 0.99 -4.23
CA PHE A 97 3.60 -0.34 -4.08
C PHE A 97 4.05 -0.94 -5.42
N SER A 98 3.42 -0.57 -6.53
CA SER A 98 3.87 -0.97 -7.87
C SER A 98 5.18 -0.29 -8.27
N ALA A 99 5.39 0.93 -7.81
CA ALA A 99 6.63 1.68 -8.07
C ALA A 99 7.79 1.19 -7.18
N THR A 100 7.51 0.73 -5.95
CA THR A 100 8.53 0.28 -5.01
C THR A 100 7.95 -0.70 -3.99
N ALA A 101 8.56 -1.88 -3.87
CA ALA A 101 8.12 -2.92 -2.94
C ALA A 101 8.80 -2.85 -1.56
N ASN A 102 9.96 -2.19 -1.45
CA ASN A 102 10.80 -2.21 -0.25
C ASN A 102 10.77 -0.85 0.48
N GLY A 103 10.73 -0.90 1.81
CA GLY A 103 10.80 0.30 2.64
C GLY A 103 9.54 1.17 2.54
N VAL A 104 8.37 0.55 2.35
CA VAL A 104 7.08 1.24 2.21
C VAL A 104 6.03 0.63 3.12
N GLY A 105 5.20 1.47 3.71
CA GLY A 105 4.07 1.05 4.52
C GLY A 105 2.82 1.86 4.22
N TYR A 106 1.68 1.26 4.54
CA TYR A 106 0.37 1.88 4.51
C TYR A 106 -0.41 1.50 5.76
N LEU A 107 -0.80 2.48 6.55
CA LEU A 107 -1.65 2.30 7.71
C LEU A 107 -2.84 3.27 7.68
N LEU A 108 -3.95 2.84 8.23
CA LEU A 108 -5.07 3.74 8.52
C LEU A 108 -4.78 4.54 9.78
N LYS A 109 -5.18 5.83 9.81
CA LYS A 109 -5.02 6.70 10.99
C LYS A 109 -5.70 6.10 12.22
N ASP A 110 -6.80 5.37 12.06
CA ASP A 110 -7.49 4.65 13.13
C ASP A 110 -6.69 3.45 13.69
N SER A 111 -5.80 2.87 12.88
CA SER A 111 -4.91 1.77 13.29
C SER A 111 -3.66 2.25 14.03
N VAL A 112 -3.41 3.55 14.08
CA VAL A 112 -2.24 4.16 14.75
C VAL A 112 -2.47 4.38 16.25
N SER A 113 -3.54 3.84 16.82
CA SER A 113 -3.87 3.98 18.24
C SER A 113 -2.89 3.25 19.19
N ASP A 114 -2.16 2.27 18.69
CA ASP A 114 -1.09 1.57 19.43
C ASP A 114 0.28 2.09 19.01
N LEU A 115 0.96 2.75 19.96
CA LEU A 115 2.29 3.36 19.72
C LEU A 115 3.37 2.30 19.50
N ASP A 116 3.27 1.16 20.15
CA ASP A 116 4.25 0.05 20.00
C ASP A 116 4.12 -0.59 18.62
N GLU A 117 2.89 -0.75 18.13
CA GLU A 117 2.63 -1.23 16.78
C GLU A 117 3.17 -0.26 15.72
N LEU A 118 2.91 1.05 15.90
CA LEU A 118 3.42 2.09 15.00
C LEU A 118 4.95 2.11 14.97
N THR A 119 5.62 2.11 16.12
CA THR A 119 7.09 2.12 16.17
C THR A 119 7.71 0.84 15.62
N GLY A 120 7.06 -0.30 15.83
CA GLY A 120 7.43 -1.57 15.19
C GLY A 120 7.33 -1.52 13.66
N ALA A 121 6.25 -0.93 13.14
CA ALA A 121 6.06 -0.70 11.71
C ALA A 121 7.16 0.22 11.14
N LEU A 122 7.44 1.35 11.80
CA LEU A 122 8.50 2.28 11.39
C LEU A 122 9.87 1.58 11.35
N THR A 123 10.20 0.81 12.37
CA THR A 123 11.47 0.06 12.42
C THR A 123 11.56 -0.92 11.25
N ARG A 124 10.51 -1.64 10.95
CA ARG A 124 10.46 -2.58 9.83
C ARG A 124 10.65 -1.89 8.49
N ILE A 125 9.98 -0.76 8.28
CA ILE A 125 10.09 0.04 7.05
C ILE A 125 11.50 0.60 6.88
N SER A 126 12.13 1.11 7.94
CA SER A 126 13.51 1.63 7.89
C SER A 126 14.55 0.56 7.52
N GLN A 127 14.24 -0.70 7.78
CA GLN A 127 15.06 -1.86 7.39
C GLN A 127 14.72 -2.39 5.99
N GLY A 128 13.92 -1.68 5.22
CA GLY A 128 13.50 -2.09 3.86
C GLY A 128 12.31 -3.04 3.84
N GLY A 129 11.69 -3.33 4.98
CA GLY A 129 10.48 -4.15 5.04
C GLY A 129 9.24 -3.42 4.54
N THR A 130 8.14 -4.15 4.37
CA THR A 130 6.85 -3.62 3.94
C THR A 130 5.81 -3.84 5.04
N VAL A 131 4.94 -2.87 5.24
CA VAL A 131 3.86 -2.92 6.24
C VAL A 131 2.54 -2.53 5.60
N PHE A 132 1.52 -3.36 5.76
CA PHE A 132 0.17 -3.09 5.27
C PHE A 132 -0.84 -3.13 6.39
N ASP A 133 -1.78 -2.19 6.37
CA ASP A 133 -2.97 -2.29 7.19
C ASP A 133 -3.80 -3.53 6.80
N PRO A 134 -4.23 -4.36 7.76
CA PRO A 134 -5.04 -5.55 7.48
C PRO A 134 -6.34 -5.24 6.74
N LYS A 135 -6.94 -4.06 6.96
CA LYS A 135 -8.16 -3.62 6.27
C LYS A 135 -7.89 -3.36 4.78
N LEU A 136 -6.73 -2.75 4.45
CA LEU A 136 -6.31 -2.56 3.06
C LEU A 136 -6.13 -3.91 2.36
N VAL A 137 -5.46 -4.86 3.01
CA VAL A 137 -5.25 -6.21 2.45
C VAL A 137 -6.59 -6.92 2.20
N ALA A 138 -7.52 -6.84 3.13
CA ALA A 138 -8.85 -7.43 2.99
C ALA A 138 -9.61 -6.84 1.79
N GLU A 139 -9.52 -5.53 1.59
CA GLU A 139 -10.17 -4.86 0.46
C GLU A 139 -9.52 -5.20 -0.88
N LEU A 140 -8.19 -5.26 -0.95
CA LEU A 140 -7.45 -5.71 -2.12
C LEU A 140 -7.88 -7.13 -2.54
N LEU A 141 -7.94 -8.06 -1.59
CA LEU A 141 -8.38 -9.43 -1.84
C LEU A 141 -9.85 -9.49 -2.27
N GLY A 142 -10.70 -8.65 -1.68
CA GLY A 142 -12.11 -8.52 -2.07
C GLY A 142 -12.28 -8.01 -3.51
N ARG A 143 -11.44 -7.07 -3.95
CA ARG A 143 -11.43 -6.57 -5.34
C ARG A 143 -10.90 -7.63 -6.30
N ALA A 144 -9.82 -8.33 -5.95
CA ALA A 144 -9.26 -9.41 -6.78
C ALA A 144 -10.28 -10.53 -7.03
N ARG A 145 -11.05 -10.92 -6.02
CA ARG A 145 -12.12 -11.91 -6.16
C ARG A 145 -13.27 -11.43 -7.05
N ARG A 146 -13.62 -10.13 -6.99
CA ARG A 146 -14.66 -9.54 -7.84
C ARG A 146 -14.20 -9.32 -9.29
N ALA A 147 -12.91 -9.22 -9.53
CA ALA A 147 -12.31 -9.12 -10.86
C ALA A 147 -12.06 -10.48 -11.52
N ASP A 148 -12.38 -11.60 -10.87
CA ASP A 148 -12.28 -12.94 -11.46
C ASP A 148 -13.31 -13.06 -12.57
N PRO A 149 -12.90 -13.29 -13.85
CA PRO A 149 -13.82 -13.40 -14.98
C PRO A 149 -14.84 -14.54 -14.85
N LEU A 150 -14.63 -15.47 -13.90
CA LEU A 150 -15.54 -16.58 -13.65
C LEU A 150 -16.80 -16.16 -12.90
N ASP A 151 -16.79 -15.03 -12.17
CA ASP A 151 -17.99 -14.48 -11.53
C ASP A 151 -18.98 -13.82 -12.51
N VAL A 152 -18.55 -13.58 -13.76
CA VAL A 152 -19.40 -13.05 -14.85
C VAL A 152 -20.17 -14.17 -15.58
N LEU A 153 -19.89 -15.44 -15.26
CA LEU A 153 -20.66 -16.56 -15.74
C LEU A 153 -21.96 -16.65 -14.92
N THR A 154 -22.94 -15.83 -15.31
CA THR A 154 -24.31 -16.01 -14.85
C THR A 154 -24.79 -17.42 -15.18
N PRO A 155 -25.73 -18.01 -14.41
CA PRO A 155 -26.26 -19.34 -14.68
C PRO A 155 -26.82 -19.53 -16.11
N GLU A 156 -27.12 -18.46 -16.80
CA GLU A 156 -27.53 -18.47 -18.23
C GLU A 156 -26.39 -18.77 -19.19
N ASN A 157 -25.14 -18.41 -18.87
CA ASN A 157 -23.98 -18.70 -19.71
C ASN A 157 -23.37 -20.09 -19.43
N ALA A 158 -23.79 -20.75 -18.35
CA ALA A 158 -23.39 -22.15 -18.05
C ALA A 158 -24.14 -23.19 -18.90
N ARG A 159 -25.03 -22.79 -19.79
CA ARG A 159 -25.75 -23.70 -20.72
C ARG A 159 -24.93 -24.20 -21.92
N TRP A 160 -23.61 -24.00 -21.92
CA TRP A 160 -22.70 -24.58 -22.92
C TRP A 160 -22.25 -26.01 -22.62
N SER A 161 -22.88 -26.71 -21.69
CA SER A 161 -22.67 -28.15 -21.48
C SER A 161 -23.71 -28.99 -22.25
N GLY A 162 -23.99 -28.66 -23.47
CA GLY A 162 -24.91 -29.40 -24.32
C GLY A 162 -24.29 -29.77 -25.63
N SER A 163 -24.00 -31.06 -25.77
CA SER A 163 -23.70 -31.78 -27.00
C SER A 163 -22.27 -31.66 -27.57
N TRP A 164 -21.37 -32.42 -26.97
CA TRP A 164 -20.32 -33.02 -27.77
C TRP A 164 -21.00 -34.00 -28.74
N PRO A 165 -20.79 -33.93 -30.07
CA PRO A 165 -21.23 -34.97 -30.97
C PRO A 165 -20.52 -36.25 -30.57
N LYS A 166 -21.30 -37.29 -30.26
CA LYS A 166 -20.75 -38.62 -30.03
C LYS A 166 -19.98 -39.00 -31.27
N GLY A 167 -18.65 -39.06 -31.13
CA GLY A 167 -17.75 -39.43 -32.18
C GLY A 167 -18.15 -40.78 -32.76
N ASN A 168 -18.24 -40.80 -34.04
CA ASN A 168 -18.40 -41.93 -34.89
C ASN A 168 -17.44 -43.04 -34.46
N GLN A 169 -17.95 -44.17 -34.03
CA GLN A 169 -17.19 -45.38 -33.84
C GLN A 169 -16.72 -45.85 -35.24
N THR A 170 -15.48 -45.77 -35.51
CA THR A 170 -14.84 -46.46 -36.66
C THR A 170 -14.82 -47.97 -36.37
N PRO A 171 -15.45 -48.80 -37.20
CA PRO A 171 -15.31 -50.24 -37.12
C PRO A 171 -14.00 -50.63 -37.83
N GLY A 172 -13.08 -51.30 -37.14
CA GLY A 172 -11.92 -51.86 -37.79
C GLY A 172 -10.73 -52.10 -36.86
N SER A 173 -10.85 -53.05 -35.94
CA SER A 173 -9.68 -53.69 -35.35
C SER A 173 -9.35 -54.94 -36.17
N PRO A 174 -8.16 -55.10 -36.74
CA PRO A 174 -7.72 -56.38 -37.30
C PRO A 174 -7.37 -57.33 -36.13
N ARG A 175 -7.84 -58.53 -36.24
CA ARG A 175 -7.53 -59.66 -35.34
C ARG A 175 -6.07 -60.06 -35.54
N PRO A 176 -5.35 -60.47 -34.49
CA PRO A 176 -4.06 -61.13 -34.66
C PRO A 176 -4.30 -62.57 -35.12
N CYS A 177 -3.64 -62.95 -36.17
CA CYS A 177 -3.55 -64.35 -36.59
C CYS A 177 -2.57 -65.13 -35.73
N GLY A 178 -2.93 -66.39 -35.42
CA GLY A 178 -2.15 -67.53 -35.23
C GLY A 178 -1.25 -67.77 -34.07
#